data_f88b380b9743041f042976e6e9dcda21
#
_entry.id   f88b380b9743041f042976e6e9dcda21
#
_cell.length_a   1.000
_cell.length_b   1.000
_cell.length_c   1.000
_cell.angle_alpha   90.00
_cell.angle_beta   90.00
_cell.angle_gamma   90.00
#
_symmetry.space_group_name_H-M   'P 1'
#
loop_
_entity.id
_entity.type
_entity.pdbx_description
1 polymer ?
#
loop_
_entity_poly.entity_id
_entity_poly.type
_entity_poly.pdbx_seq_one_letter_code
_entity_poly.pdbx_strand_id
1 'polypeptide(L)'
;MKNLTVYILVSFLLASCSNEFNAVYKSNDHEYKYEFAKQCFARGKYTQAASLLGELVTIYKGTDNAEESLYMYAMSLYRSSDFEAASDAFRKCCTSYPKGQFTESAYFYVAESLYESSPEPRLDQSPTLAAIKAYQDFLDIFPRSKRRQPAQERMLELQDKLVMKEYYNAKLYYNLGTYFGNCLSGGSNYEACIITAENALKDYPYMDKREDFALLIMKSKYYLAVHSIESRRQERFQNAEDECYGFINEYPDSKERDTAEKYIAVCKKYTGETNE
;
A
#
# COMPACT_ATOMS: atom_id res chain seq x y z
N MET A 1 16.42 -4.38 48.81
CA MET A 1 16.29 -5.86 48.79
C MET A 1 14.94 -6.34 48.23
N LYS A 2 13.79 -5.72 48.52
CA LYS A 2 12.48 -6.14 47.98
C LYS A 2 12.39 -6.16 46.45
N ASN A 3 13.02 -5.23 45.75
CA ASN A 3 12.97 -5.14 44.28
C ASN A 3 13.84 -6.23 43.61
N LEU A 4 14.94 -6.67 44.25
CA LEU A 4 15.80 -7.69 43.69
C LEU A 4 15.13 -9.09 43.76
N THR A 5 14.38 -9.36 44.84
CA THR A 5 13.60 -10.61 44.97
C THR A 5 12.47 -10.68 43.92
N VAL A 6 11.83 -9.56 43.59
CA VAL A 6 10.79 -9.50 42.53
C VAL A 6 11.40 -9.81 41.17
N TYR A 7 12.56 -9.23 40.82
CA TYR A 7 13.25 -9.51 39.57
C TYR A 7 13.70 -10.95 39.42
N ILE A 8 14.19 -11.57 40.52
CA ILE A 8 14.57 -12.98 40.56
C ILE A 8 13.34 -13.88 40.38
N LEU A 9 12.21 -13.56 41.02
CA LEU A 9 10.97 -14.32 40.88
C LEU A 9 10.38 -14.24 39.45
N VAL A 10 10.42 -13.07 38.85
CA VAL A 10 9.99 -12.84 37.45
C VAL A 10 10.89 -13.58 36.46
N SER A 11 12.21 -13.61 36.70
CA SER A 11 13.14 -14.35 35.82
C SER A 11 12.94 -15.87 35.90
N PHE A 12 12.60 -16.41 37.07
CA PHE A 12 12.27 -17.84 37.25
C PHE A 12 10.96 -18.24 36.56
N LEU A 13 9.95 -17.35 36.52
CA LEU A 13 8.69 -17.60 35.83
C LEU A 13 8.87 -17.60 34.30
N LEU A 14 9.76 -16.77 33.78
CA LEU A 14 10.08 -16.72 32.35
C LEU A 14 10.89 -17.96 31.90
N ALA A 15 11.80 -18.46 32.73
CA ALA A 15 12.61 -19.65 32.44
C ALA A 15 11.78 -20.94 32.42
N SER A 16 10.73 -21.05 33.24
CA SER A 16 9.84 -22.22 33.29
C SER A 16 9.06 -22.45 32.01
N CYS A 17 8.53 -21.35 31.38
CA CYS A 17 7.78 -21.45 30.13
C CYS A 17 8.62 -21.87 28.90
N SER A 18 9.90 -21.56 28.90
CA SER A 18 10.80 -21.92 27.80
C SER A 18 11.16 -23.41 27.80
N ASN A 19 11.30 -24.02 28.98
CA ASN A 19 11.61 -25.43 29.10
C ASN A 19 10.42 -26.34 28.70
N GLU A 20 9.20 -25.95 29.03
CA GLU A 20 7.99 -26.69 28.65
C GLU A 20 7.81 -26.67 27.11
N PHE A 21 7.93 -25.52 26.47
CA PHE A 21 7.84 -25.41 25.02
C PHE A 21 8.86 -26.30 24.31
N ASN A 22 10.12 -26.26 24.74
CA ASN A 22 11.19 -27.08 24.15
C ASN A 22 10.94 -28.57 24.29
N ALA A 23 10.34 -29.03 25.44
CA ALA A 23 9.97 -30.42 25.65
C ALA A 23 8.86 -30.85 24.69
N VAL A 24 7.82 -30.01 24.52
CA VAL A 24 6.71 -30.28 23.60
C VAL A 24 7.19 -30.24 22.14
N TYR A 25 8.00 -29.25 21.75
CA TYR A 25 8.53 -29.14 20.41
C TYR A 25 9.29 -30.38 19.95
N LYS A 26 10.05 -31.02 20.87
CA LYS A 26 10.80 -32.24 20.61
C LYS A 26 9.97 -33.52 20.76
N SER A 27 8.74 -33.44 21.23
CA SER A 27 7.85 -34.58 21.39
C SER A 27 7.43 -35.15 20.04
N ASN A 28 7.24 -36.49 20.00
CA ASN A 28 6.61 -37.17 18.86
C ASN A 28 5.09 -37.36 19.06
N ASP A 29 4.55 -36.89 20.19
CA ASP A 29 3.12 -36.93 20.47
C ASP A 29 2.46 -35.73 19.78
N HIS A 30 1.88 -35.98 18.59
CA HIS A 30 1.29 -34.95 17.73
C HIS A 30 0.00 -34.37 18.33
N GLU A 31 -0.78 -35.19 19.06
CA GLU A 31 -2.01 -34.74 19.72
C GLU A 31 -1.68 -33.75 20.85
N TYR A 32 -0.73 -34.13 21.71
CA TYR A 32 -0.25 -33.24 22.78
C TYR A 32 0.35 -31.97 22.21
N LYS A 33 1.15 -32.07 21.15
CA LYS A 33 1.74 -30.92 20.46
C LYS A 33 0.65 -29.98 19.92
N TYR A 34 -0.42 -30.53 19.36
CA TYR A 34 -1.54 -29.74 18.80
C TYR A 34 -2.32 -29.01 19.90
N GLU A 35 -2.68 -29.69 20.98
CA GLU A 35 -3.36 -29.07 22.12
C GLU A 35 -2.50 -27.97 22.76
N PHE A 36 -1.20 -28.17 22.86
CA PHE A 36 -0.28 -27.16 23.36
C PHE A 36 -0.16 -25.97 22.40
N ALA A 37 -0.17 -26.20 21.09
CA ALA A 37 -0.19 -25.12 20.09
C ALA A 37 -1.46 -24.26 20.20
N LYS A 38 -2.63 -24.89 20.44
CA LYS A 38 -3.89 -24.17 20.72
C LYS A 38 -3.79 -23.33 21.99
N GLN A 39 -3.17 -23.85 23.02
CA GLN A 39 -2.93 -23.09 24.27
C GLN A 39 -1.98 -21.91 24.04
N CYS A 40 -0.89 -22.10 23.27
CA CYS A 40 0.01 -21.02 22.88
C CYS A 40 -0.73 -19.92 22.12
N PHE A 41 -1.55 -20.31 21.15
CA PHE A 41 -2.37 -19.39 20.38
C PHE A 41 -3.33 -18.59 21.26
N ALA A 42 -4.07 -19.26 22.14
CA ALA A 42 -5.01 -18.62 23.05
C ALA A 42 -4.35 -17.64 24.04
N ARG A 43 -3.07 -17.91 24.39
CA ARG A 43 -2.26 -17.05 25.28
C ARG A 43 -1.51 -15.93 24.52
N GLY A 44 -1.72 -15.78 23.21
CA GLY A 44 -1.03 -14.79 22.39
C GLY A 44 0.44 -15.12 22.07
N LYS A 45 0.90 -16.35 22.35
CA LYS A 45 2.26 -16.83 22.02
C LYS A 45 2.32 -17.32 20.57
N TYR A 46 2.03 -16.42 19.64
CA TYR A 46 1.79 -16.76 18.22
C TYR A 46 3.01 -17.38 17.53
N THR A 47 4.22 -16.89 17.80
CA THR A 47 5.46 -17.48 17.25
C THR A 47 5.65 -18.93 17.68
N GLN A 48 5.34 -19.25 18.94
CA GLN A 48 5.42 -20.62 19.44
C GLN A 48 4.33 -21.49 18.80
N ALA A 49 3.11 -20.98 18.71
CA ALA A 49 2.02 -21.68 18.03
C ALA A 49 2.35 -21.96 16.56
N ALA A 50 2.87 -20.97 15.82
CA ALA A 50 3.30 -21.13 14.43
C ALA A 50 4.38 -22.21 14.28
N SER A 51 5.39 -22.23 15.17
CA SER A 51 6.47 -23.23 15.13
C SER A 51 5.95 -24.66 15.31
N LEU A 52 4.97 -24.89 16.19
CA LEU A 52 4.37 -26.20 16.41
C LEU A 52 3.43 -26.59 15.25
N LEU A 53 2.57 -25.66 14.85
CA LEU A 53 1.57 -25.91 13.80
C LEU A 53 2.21 -26.10 12.43
N GLY A 54 3.34 -25.47 12.14
CA GLY A 54 4.05 -25.63 10.86
C GLY A 54 4.42 -27.08 10.52
N GLU A 55 4.79 -27.87 11.53
CA GLU A 55 5.01 -29.33 11.41
C GLU A 55 3.67 -30.07 11.29
N LEU A 56 2.71 -29.75 12.15
CA LEU A 56 1.44 -30.45 12.28
C LEU A 56 0.53 -30.32 11.03
N VAL A 57 0.58 -29.20 10.33
CA VAL A 57 -0.15 -29.00 9.07
C VAL A 57 0.14 -30.08 8.04
N THR A 58 1.35 -30.63 8.01
CA THR A 58 1.71 -31.70 7.08
C THR A 58 1.22 -33.04 7.61
N ILE A 59 1.30 -33.27 8.90
CA ILE A 59 0.92 -34.52 9.58
C ILE A 59 -0.60 -34.71 9.52
N TYR A 60 -1.36 -33.64 9.78
CA TYR A 60 -2.82 -33.71 9.81
C TYR A 60 -3.49 -33.65 8.43
N LYS A 61 -2.73 -33.57 7.35
CA LYS A 61 -3.28 -33.54 6.00
C LYS A 61 -4.22 -34.75 5.75
N GLY A 62 -5.49 -34.46 5.44
CA GLY A 62 -6.51 -35.49 5.20
C GLY A 62 -7.24 -35.99 6.46
N THR A 63 -6.97 -35.40 7.63
CA THR A 63 -7.72 -35.65 8.87
C THR A 63 -8.75 -34.56 9.14
N ASP A 64 -9.61 -34.73 10.12
CA ASP A 64 -10.61 -33.75 10.55
C ASP A 64 -9.97 -32.45 11.07
N ASN A 65 -8.76 -32.51 11.63
CA ASN A 65 -8.03 -31.36 12.13
C ASN A 65 -7.23 -30.58 11.06
N ALA A 66 -7.25 -31.04 9.81
CA ALA A 66 -6.40 -30.52 8.74
C ALA A 66 -6.69 -29.04 8.40
N GLU A 67 -7.95 -28.66 8.27
CA GLU A 67 -8.35 -27.29 7.96
C GLU A 67 -8.06 -26.36 9.15
N GLU A 68 -8.47 -26.75 10.36
CA GLU A 68 -8.27 -25.94 11.56
C GLU A 68 -6.79 -25.69 11.82
N SER A 69 -5.95 -26.75 11.74
CA SER A 69 -4.51 -26.62 11.98
C SER A 69 -3.83 -25.67 10.98
N LEU A 70 -4.20 -25.75 9.69
CA LEU A 70 -3.67 -24.87 8.65
C LEU A 70 -4.12 -23.42 8.85
N TYR A 71 -5.40 -23.19 9.17
CA TYR A 71 -5.92 -21.87 9.45
C TYR A 71 -5.29 -21.25 10.69
N MET A 72 -5.16 -22.01 11.77
CA MET A 72 -4.48 -21.55 12.99
C MET A 72 -3.00 -21.25 12.75
N TYR A 73 -2.32 -22.06 11.93
CA TYR A 73 -0.95 -21.76 11.50
C TYR A 73 -0.85 -20.42 10.81
N ALA A 74 -1.68 -20.21 9.77
CA ALA A 74 -1.73 -18.96 9.02
C ALA A 74 -2.05 -17.76 9.94
N MET A 75 -3.02 -17.92 10.85
CA MET A 75 -3.38 -16.87 11.80
C MET A 75 -2.27 -16.58 12.81
N SER A 76 -1.51 -17.61 13.21
CA SER A 76 -0.36 -17.45 14.10
C SER A 76 0.75 -16.63 13.43
N LEU A 77 1.03 -16.89 12.15
CA LEU A 77 1.97 -16.10 11.35
C LEU A 77 1.51 -14.65 11.23
N TYR A 78 0.24 -14.43 10.88
CA TYR A 78 -0.33 -13.08 10.79
C TYR A 78 -0.19 -12.31 12.11
N ARG A 79 -0.57 -12.95 13.23
CA ARG A 79 -0.49 -12.33 14.56
C ARG A 79 0.94 -12.12 15.07
N SER A 80 1.92 -12.83 14.52
CA SER A 80 3.35 -12.59 14.77
C SER A 80 4.00 -11.64 13.78
N SER A 81 3.21 -11.00 12.91
CA SER A 81 3.64 -10.03 11.89
C SER A 81 4.52 -10.63 10.78
N ASP A 82 4.46 -11.94 10.58
CA ASP A 82 5.04 -12.61 9.43
C ASP A 82 4.01 -12.65 8.29
N PHE A 83 3.77 -11.48 7.68
CA PHE A 83 2.66 -11.27 6.76
C PHE A 83 2.84 -12.00 5.42
N GLU A 84 4.08 -12.14 4.94
CA GLU A 84 4.37 -12.87 3.71
C GLU A 84 4.02 -14.35 3.86
N ALA A 85 4.58 -15.00 4.88
CA ALA A 85 4.28 -16.40 5.17
C ALA A 85 2.79 -16.62 5.53
N ALA A 86 2.15 -15.67 6.22
CA ALA A 86 0.74 -15.70 6.52
C ALA A 86 -0.12 -15.69 5.25
N SER A 87 0.17 -14.79 4.30
CA SER A 87 -0.54 -14.71 3.01
C SER A 87 -0.49 -16.05 2.27
N ASP A 88 0.69 -16.66 2.20
CA ASP A 88 0.88 -17.95 1.53
C ASP A 88 0.14 -19.09 2.24
N ALA A 89 0.18 -19.11 3.56
CA ALA A 89 -0.53 -20.12 4.36
C ALA A 89 -2.06 -19.96 4.23
N PHE A 90 -2.60 -18.75 4.22
CA PHE A 90 -4.02 -18.50 3.96
C PHE A 90 -4.42 -18.87 2.53
N ARG A 91 -3.61 -18.56 1.51
CA ARG A 91 -3.86 -19.01 0.12
C ARG A 91 -3.92 -20.54 0.05
N LYS A 92 -3.02 -21.22 0.75
CA LYS A 92 -3.04 -22.68 0.84
C LYS A 92 -4.33 -23.18 1.52
N CYS A 93 -4.84 -22.48 2.53
CA CYS A 93 -6.12 -22.80 3.17
C CYS A 93 -7.26 -22.68 2.15
N CYS A 94 -7.36 -21.57 1.41
CA CYS A 94 -8.38 -21.33 0.39
C CYS A 94 -8.37 -22.42 -0.72
N THR A 95 -7.18 -22.82 -1.18
CA THR A 95 -7.05 -23.81 -2.28
C THR A 95 -7.27 -25.22 -1.81
N SER A 96 -6.86 -25.59 -0.58
CA SER A 96 -7.01 -26.93 -0.05
C SER A 96 -8.43 -27.22 0.44
N TYR A 97 -9.11 -26.21 0.97
CA TYR A 97 -10.44 -26.33 1.57
C TYR A 97 -11.42 -25.27 1.01
N PRO A 98 -11.75 -25.30 -0.29
CA PRO A 98 -12.54 -24.24 -0.94
C PRO A 98 -13.99 -24.11 -0.44
N LYS A 99 -14.49 -25.10 0.32
CA LYS A 99 -15.80 -25.13 0.96
C LYS A 99 -15.73 -25.29 2.47
N GLY A 100 -14.55 -25.06 3.04
CA GLY A 100 -14.29 -25.20 4.47
C GLY A 100 -14.93 -24.07 5.29
N GLN A 101 -15.01 -24.30 6.59
CA GLN A 101 -15.59 -23.32 7.51
C GLN A 101 -14.76 -22.03 7.65
N PHE A 102 -13.43 -22.11 7.38
CA PHE A 102 -12.53 -20.97 7.48
C PHE A 102 -12.26 -20.28 6.15
N THR A 103 -12.83 -20.78 5.03
CA THR A 103 -12.51 -20.29 3.68
C THR A 103 -12.76 -18.79 3.50
N GLU A 104 -13.92 -18.28 3.92
CA GLU A 104 -14.23 -16.85 3.85
C GLU A 104 -13.22 -16.03 4.64
N SER A 105 -12.91 -16.47 5.87
CA SER A 105 -11.90 -15.80 6.70
C SER A 105 -10.52 -15.86 6.08
N ALA A 106 -10.13 -17.00 5.51
CA ALA A 106 -8.83 -17.16 4.88
C ALA A 106 -8.65 -16.22 3.68
N TYR A 107 -9.65 -16.08 2.79
CA TYR A 107 -9.61 -15.11 1.69
C TYR A 107 -9.44 -13.69 2.20
N PHE A 108 -10.17 -13.30 3.23
CA PHE A 108 -10.03 -11.97 3.84
C PHE A 108 -8.63 -11.75 4.40
N TYR A 109 -8.07 -12.73 5.13
CA TYR A 109 -6.73 -12.60 5.71
C TYR A 109 -5.59 -12.77 4.71
N VAL A 110 -5.80 -13.33 3.53
CA VAL A 110 -4.86 -13.18 2.40
C VAL A 110 -4.69 -11.70 2.08
N ALA A 111 -5.81 -11.00 1.91
CA ALA A 111 -5.79 -9.58 1.58
C ALA A 111 -5.24 -8.71 2.73
N GLU A 112 -5.63 -8.98 3.98
CA GLU A 112 -5.11 -8.28 5.16
C GLU A 112 -3.59 -8.47 5.31
N SER A 113 -3.06 -9.68 5.07
CA SER A 113 -1.62 -9.94 5.14
C SER A 113 -0.85 -9.13 4.08
N LEU A 114 -1.37 -9.06 2.86
CA LEU A 114 -0.80 -8.24 1.79
C LEU A 114 -0.93 -6.74 2.06
N TYR A 115 -2.03 -6.32 2.70
CA TYR A 115 -2.22 -4.94 3.13
C TYR A 115 -1.16 -4.52 4.15
N GLU A 116 -0.95 -5.33 5.18
CA GLU A 116 0.05 -5.07 6.23
C GLU A 116 1.50 -5.09 5.69
N SER A 117 1.77 -5.86 4.64
CA SER A 117 3.07 -5.90 3.96
C SER A 117 3.25 -4.81 2.90
N SER A 118 2.20 -4.04 2.59
CA SER A 118 2.25 -2.96 1.61
C SER A 118 3.15 -1.81 2.08
N PRO A 119 4.21 -1.45 1.33
CA PRO A 119 5.21 -0.48 1.77
C PRO A 119 4.73 0.97 1.64
N GLU A 120 5.57 1.91 2.06
CA GLU A 120 5.34 3.33 1.83
C GLU A 120 5.23 3.68 0.33
N PRO A 121 4.49 4.76 -0.04
CA PRO A 121 4.22 5.11 -1.45
C PRO A 121 5.45 5.28 -2.35
N ARG A 122 6.61 5.64 -1.78
CA ARG A 122 7.86 5.87 -2.55
C ARG A 122 8.59 4.60 -2.96
N LEU A 123 8.23 3.48 -2.37
CA LEU A 123 8.82 2.17 -2.65
C LEU A 123 8.07 1.45 -3.78
N ASP A 124 8.50 0.23 -4.10
CA ASP A 124 7.79 -0.62 -5.06
C ASP A 124 6.39 -0.97 -4.55
N GLN A 125 5.37 -0.73 -5.37
CA GLN A 125 3.97 -0.92 -5.00
C GLN A 125 3.37 -2.24 -5.53
N SER A 126 4.20 -3.19 -5.96
CA SER A 126 3.73 -4.53 -6.36
C SER A 126 2.93 -5.24 -5.25
N PRO A 127 3.34 -5.18 -3.95
CA PRO A 127 2.53 -5.72 -2.87
C PRO A 127 1.19 -5.01 -2.69
N THR A 128 1.14 -3.68 -2.89
CA THR A 128 -0.09 -2.89 -2.82
C THR A 128 -1.10 -3.31 -3.89
N LEU A 129 -0.64 -3.50 -5.12
CA LEU A 129 -1.49 -3.99 -6.22
C LEU A 129 -1.99 -5.41 -5.95
N ALA A 130 -1.13 -6.28 -5.40
CA ALA A 130 -1.52 -7.62 -5.00
C ALA A 130 -2.57 -7.63 -3.89
N ALA A 131 -2.48 -6.69 -2.92
CA ALA A 131 -3.47 -6.53 -1.85
C ALA A 131 -4.83 -6.07 -2.40
N ILE A 132 -4.85 -5.06 -3.29
CA ILE A 132 -6.08 -4.59 -3.95
C ILE A 132 -6.76 -5.75 -4.68
N LYS A 133 -5.98 -6.52 -5.45
CA LYS A 133 -6.52 -7.68 -6.16
C LYS A 133 -7.10 -8.72 -5.20
N ALA A 134 -6.42 -9.02 -4.11
CA ALA A 134 -6.88 -9.99 -3.13
C ALA A 134 -8.19 -9.55 -2.44
N TYR A 135 -8.34 -8.26 -2.12
CA TYR A 135 -9.61 -7.72 -1.62
C TYR A 135 -10.72 -7.80 -2.68
N GLN A 136 -10.42 -7.49 -3.94
CA GLN A 136 -11.39 -7.62 -5.02
C GLN A 136 -11.85 -9.07 -5.16
N ASP A 137 -10.92 -10.02 -5.19
CA ASP A 137 -11.23 -11.47 -5.25
C ASP A 137 -12.12 -11.89 -4.06
N PHE A 138 -11.83 -11.39 -2.85
CA PHE A 138 -12.68 -11.62 -1.67
C PHE A 138 -14.09 -11.06 -1.84
N LEU A 139 -14.22 -9.84 -2.33
CA LEU A 139 -15.53 -9.18 -2.52
C LEU A 139 -16.37 -9.87 -3.59
N ASP A 140 -15.73 -10.38 -4.64
CA ASP A 140 -16.39 -11.09 -5.74
C ASP A 140 -16.90 -12.46 -5.30
N ILE A 141 -16.11 -13.19 -4.50
CA ILE A 141 -16.46 -14.53 -4.01
C ILE A 141 -17.47 -14.47 -2.86
N PHE A 142 -17.35 -13.46 -1.97
CA PHE A 142 -18.18 -13.31 -0.78
C PHE A 142 -18.94 -11.97 -0.74
N PRO A 143 -19.83 -11.69 -1.70
CA PRO A 143 -20.50 -10.38 -1.83
C PRO A 143 -21.44 -10.03 -0.66
N ARG A 144 -21.81 -11.03 0.16
CA ARG A 144 -22.68 -10.88 1.34
C ARG A 144 -21.91 -10.96 2.67
N SER A 145 -20.58 -10.98 2.61
CA SER A 145 -19.75 -11.02 3.83
C SER A 145 -19.98 -9.82 4.73
N LYS A 146 -19.96 -10.05 6.04
CA LYS A 146 -19.96 -8.96 7.04
C LYS A 146 -18.65 -8.13 6.99
N ARG A 147 -17.60 -8.66 6.35
CA ARG A 147 -16.31 -7.99 6.16
C ARG A 147 -16.24 -7.18 4.86
N ARG A 148 -17.35 -7.06 4.11
CA ARG A 148 -17.38 -6.31 2.87
C ARG A 148 -16.95 -4.86 3.04
N GLN A 149 -17.54 -4.17 4.02
CA GLN A 149 -17.23 -2.76 4.26
C GLN A 149 -15.76 -2.56 4.67
N PRO A 150 -15.20 -3.27 5.67
CA PRO A 150 -13.77 -3.18 5.96
C PRO A 150 -12.87 -3.45 4.74
N ALA A 151 -13.20 -4.45 3.91
CA ALA A 151 -12.43 -4.75 2.70
C ALA A 151 -12.43 -3.59 1.69
N GLN A 152 -13.59 -2.94 1.50
CA GLN A 152 -13.71 -1.77 0.62
C GLN A 152 -12.93 -0.57 1.15
N GLU A 153 -12.96 -0.31 2.45
CA GLU A 153 -12.19 0.76 3.10
C GLU A 153 -10.69 0.54 2.92
N ARG A 154 -10.20 -0.70 3.13
CA ARG A 154 -8.79 -1.03 2.88
C ARG A 154 -8.37 -0.85 1.41
N MET A 155 -9.25 -1.20 0.48
CA MET A 155 -8.98 -0.98 -0.95
C MET A 155 -8.83 0.51 -1.28
N LEU A 156 -9.67 1.38 -0.71
CA LEU A 156 -9.55 2.83 -0.89
C LEU A 156 -8.21 3.35 -0.32
N GLU A 157 -7.84 2.96 0.90
CA GLU A 157 -6.55 3.32 1.50
C GLU A 157 -5.35 2.91 0.62
N LEU A 158 -5.42 1.72 0.00
CA LEU A 158 -4.38 1.24 -0.92
C LEU A 158 -4.37 2.02 -2.25
N GLN A 159 -5.54 2.39 -2.77
CA GLN A 159 -5.65 3.24 -3.96
C GLN A 159 -5.05 4.63 -3.69
N ASP A 160 -5.35 5.24 -2.54
CA ASP A 160 -4.75 6.52 -2.13
C ASP A 160 -3.23 6.41 -2.03
N LYS A 161 -2.69 5.28 -1.58
CA LYS A 161 -1.26 5.02 -1.56
C LYS A 161 -0.65 5.03 -2.98
N LEU A 162 -1.34 4.44 -3.97
CA LEU A 162 -0.90 4.48 -5.37
C LEU A 162 -0.97 5.90 -5.94
N VAL A 163 -2.03 6.65 -5.63
CA VAL A 163 -2.15 8.07 -5.99
C VAL A 163 -0.98 8.88 -5.42
N MET A 164 -0.64 8.63 -4.14
CA MET A 164 0.50 9.31 -3.51
C MET A 164 1.83 8.96 -4.17
N LYS A 165 2.02 7.73 -4.67
CA LYS A 165 3.20 7.37 -5.47
C LYS A 165 3.31 8.24 -6.72
N GLU A 166 2.23 8.32 -7.49
CA GLU A 166 2.22 9.12 -8.72
C GLU A 166 2.42 10.61 -8.43
N TYR A 167 1.85 11.12 -7.33
CA TYR A 167 2.10 12.49 -6.89
C TYR A 167 3.58 12.74 -6.57
N TYR A 168 4.23 11.82 -5.83
CA TYR A 168 5.66 11.96 -5.54
C TYR A 168 6.52 11.86 -6.80
N ASN A 169 6.16 11.02 -7.76
CA ASN A 169 6.84 10.91 -9.05
C ASN A 169 6.72 12.22 -9.86
N ALA A 170 5.51 12.74 -10.02
CA ALA A 170 5.26 14.00 -10.71
C ALA A 170 6.01 15.17 -10.03
N LYS A 171 5.92 15.26 -8.71
CA LYS A 171 6.61 16.28 -7.93
C LYS A 171 8.14 16.17 -8.01
N LEU A 172 8.68 14.96 -8.09
CA LEU A 172 10.11 14.75 -8.31
C LEU A 172 10.53 15.32 -9.65
N TYR A 173 9.82 15.01 -10.74
CA TYR A 173 10.11 15.56 -12.05
C TYR A 173 10.00 17.09 -12.07
N TYR A 174 8.96 17.67 -11.47
CA TYR A 174 8.84 19.11 -11.32
C TYR A 174 10.05 19.72 -10.61
N ASN A 175 10.50 19.13 -9.48
CA ASN A 175 11.64 19.61 -8.71
C ASN A 175 12.98 19.47 -9.44
N LEU A 176 13.12 18.45 -10.30
CA LEU A 176 14.30 18.31 -11.17
C LEU A 176 14.37 19.41 -12.23
N GLY A 177 13.23 19.90 -12.70
CA GLY A 177 13.14 21.08 -13.57
C GLY A 177 14.04 20.97 -14.78
N THR A 178 15.03 21.87 -14.87
CA THR A 178 16.01 21.92 -15.96
C THR A 178 17.25 21.05 -15.73
N TYR A 179 17.27 20.20 -14.71
CA TYR A 179 18.41 19.31 -14.46
C TYR A 179 18.68 18.37 -15.64
N PHE A 180 19.87 18.48 -16.20
CA PHE A 180 20.23 17.88 -17.51
C PHE A 180 20.46 16.36 -17.43
N GLY A 181 20.79 15.80 -16.26
CA GLY A 181 21.16 14.40 -16.10
C GLY A 181 20.12 13.38 -16.59
N ASN A 182 18.85 13.76 -16.63
CA ASN A 182 17.75 12.89 -17.07
C ASN A 182 17.30 13.15 -18.52
N CYS A 183 17.91 14.11 -19.23
CA CYS A 183 17.45 14.58 -20.55
C CYS A 183 18.41 14.16 -21.68
N LEU A 184 19.16 13.07 -21.50
CA LEU A 184 20.16 12.58 -22.50
C LEU A 184 19.53 12.29 -23.87
N SER A 185 18.22 12.07 -23.95
CA SER A 185 17.48 11.81 -25.19
C SER A 185 16.65 13.03 -25.66
N GLY A 186 16.89 14.22 -25.13
CA GLY A 186 16.18 15.45 -25.52
C GLY A 186 14.83 15.68 -24.84
N GLY A 187 14.47 14.91 -23.81
CA GLY A 187 13.27 15.11 -23.00
C GLY A 187 13.43 16.24 -21.98
N SER A 188 12.31 16.63 -21.34
CA SER A 188 12.26 17.63 -20.28
C SER A 188 11.63 17.02 -19.03
N ASN A 189 12.19 17.33 -17.85
CA ASN A 189 11.57 16.90 -16.58
C ASN A 189 10.20 17.55 -16.38
N TYR A 190 9.96 18.76 -16.89
CA TYR A 190 8.63 19.38 -16.85
C TYR A 190 7.63 18.63 -17.74
N GLU A 191 8.03 18.15 -18.92
CA GLU A 191 7.19 17.30 -19.77
C GLU A 191 6.89 15.96 -19.07
N ALA A 192 7.88 15.34 -18.44
CA ALA A 192 7.69 14.11 -17.65
C ALA A 192 6.72 14.33 -16.47
N CYS A 193 6.81 15.49 -15.78
CA CYS A 193 5.87 15.85 -14.73
C CYS A 193 4.43 15.96 -15.28
N ILE A 194 4.24 16.67 -16.39
CA ILE A 194 2.93 16.85 -17.02
C ILE A 194 2.32 15.49 -17.36
N ILE A 195 3.06 14.65 -18.08
CA ILE A 195 2.59 13.32 -18.50
C ILE A 195 2.23 12.44 -17.28
N THR A 196 3.08 12.42 -16.25
CA THR A 196 2.81 11.64 -15.04
C THR A 196 1.56 12.13 -14.32
N ALA A 197 1.39 13.44 -14.19
CA ALA A 197 0.24 14.03 -13.52
C ALA A 197 -1.06 13.84 -14.33
N GLU A 198 -1.03 14.01 -15.66
CA GLU A 198 -2.19 13.78 -16.53
C GLU A 198 -2.63 12.31 -16.51
N ASN A 199 -1.69 11.36 -16.52
CA ASN A 199 -1.99 9.94 -16.39
C ASN A 199 -2.64 9.66 -15.04
N ALA A 200 -2.11 10.19 -13.93
CA ALA A 200 -2.70 10.01 -12.62
C ALA A 200 -4.14 10.56 -12.54
N LEU A 201 -4.42 11.74 -13.11
CA LEU A 201 -5.76 12.31 -13.17
C LEU A 201 -6.75 11.44 -13.97
N LYS A 202 -6.27 10.76 -14.99
CA LYS A 202 -7.05 9.83 -15.82
C LYS A 202 -7.31 8.50 -15.11
N ASP A 203 -6.27 7.93 -14.49
CA ASP A 203 -6.33 6.60 -13.88
C ASP A 203 -7.08 6.61 -12.53
N TYR A 204 -7.06 7.76 -11.83
CA TYR A 204 -7.69 7.95 -10.51
C TYR A 204 -8.65 9.16 -10.50
N PRO A 205 -9.77 9.12 -11.22
CA PRO A 205 -10.63 10.30 -11.44
C PRO A 205 -11.29 10.86 -10.18
N TYR A 206 -11.40 10.07 -9.11
CA TYR A 206 -12.09 10.45 -7.86
C TYR A 206 -11.15 10.71 -6.68
N MET A 207 -9.86 10.89 -6.94
CA MET A 207 -8.87 11.14 -5.87
C MET A 207 -8.97 12.56 -5.28
N ASP A 208 -8.65 12.71 -4.00
CA ASP A 208 -8.60 14.00 -3.31
C ASP A 208 -7.44 14.90 -3.80
N LYS A 209 -6.42 14.31 -4.44
CA LYS A 209 -5.21 15.00 -4.93
C LYS A 209 -5.35 15.68 -6.29
N ARG A 210 -6.56 15.80 -6.85
CA ARG A 210 -6.77 16.37 -8.18
C ARG A 210 -6.19 17.77 -8.32
N GLU A 211 -6.46 18.68 -7.37
CA GLU A 211 -5.93 20.05 -7.37
C GLU A 211 -4.40 20.07 -7.33
N ASP A 212 -3.78 19.22 -6.50
CA ASP A 212 -2.32 19.13 -6.40
C ASP A 212 -1.68 18.71 -7.75
N PHE A 213 -2.28 17.76 -8.48
CA PHE A 213 -1.81 17.37 -9.81
C PHE A 213 -2.03 18.45 -10.85
N ALA A 214 -3.21 19.08 -10.88
CA ALA A 214 -3.50 20.20 -11.77
C ALA A 214 -2.52 21.36 -11.56
N LEU A 215 -2.19 21.64 -10.31
CA LEU A 215 -1.18 22.64 -9.95
C LEU A 215 0.21 22.29 -10.47
N LEU A 216 0.62 21.01 -10.38
CA LEU A 216 1.89 20.55 -10.94
C LEU A 216 1.92 20.67 -12.46
N ILE A 217 0.82 20.36 -13.16
CA ILE A 217 0.68 20.52 -14.61
C ILE A 217 0.82 21.98 -14.99
N MET A 218 0.03 22.86 -14.36
CA MET A 218 0.06 24.31 -14.60
C MET A 218 1.46 24.89 -14.42
N LYS A 219 2.09 24.62 -13.29
CA LYS A 219 3.45 25.10 -12.99
C LYS A 219 4.47 24.54 -13.98
N SER A 220 4.36 23.26 -14.34
CA SER A 220 5.29 22.62 -15.28
C SER A 220 5.16 23.16 -16.70
N LYS A 221 3.94 23.40 -17.20
CA LYS A 221 3.72 24.03 -18.51
C LYS A 221 4.32 25.44 -18.56
N TYR A 222 4.12 26.23 -17.49
CA TYR A 222 4.71 27.57 -17.43
C TYR A 222 6.25 27.53 -17.46
N TYR A 223 6.89 26.72 -16.61
CA TYR A 223 8.35 26.65 -16.60
C TYR A 223 8.91 26.01 -17.86
N LEU A 224 8.20 25.08 -18.49
CA LEU A 224 8.54 24.54 -19.80
C LEU A 224 8.57 25.64 -20.86
N ALA A 225 7.62 26.57 -20.83
CA ALA A 225 7.58 27.75 -21.74
C ALA A 225 8.76 28.69 -21.47
N VAL A 226 9.02 29.03 -20.21
CA VAL A 226 10.12 29.91 -19.78
C VAL A 226 11.49 29.40 -20.27
N HIS A 227 11.71 28.10 -20.20
CA HIS A 227 12.99 27.46 -20.56
C HIS A 227 13.02 26.93 -22.00
N SER A 228 12.07 27.35 -22.85
CA SER A 228 11.98 26.91 -24.24
C SER A 228 12.92 27.68 -25.15
N ILE A 229 13.35 27.01 -26.24
CA ILE A 229 13.98 27.66 -27.37
C ILE A 229 12.98 28.57 -28.05
N GLU A 230 13.48 29.62 -28.75
CA GLU A 230 12.68 30.68 -29.37
C GLU A 230 11.58 30.12 -30.29
N SER A 231 11.90 29.13 -31.10
CA SER A 231 10.96 28.54 -32.07
C SER A 231 9.74 27.84 -31.49
N ARG A 232 9.77 27.46 -30.20
CA ARG A 232 8.64 26.79 -29.50
C ARG A 232 8.06 27.66 -28.39
N ARG A 233 8.65 28.81 -28.11
CA ARG A 233 8.34 29.60 -26.92
C ARG A 233 6.90 30.12 -26.97
N GLN A 234 6.47 30.69 -28.07
CA GLN A 234 5.12 31.26 -28.21
C GLN A 234 4.04 30.19 -28.00
N GLU A 235 4.15 29.04 -28.69
CA GLU A 235 3.22 27.91 -28.56
C GLU A 235 3.14 27.42 -27.11
N ARG A 236 4.28 27.29 -26.43
CA ARG A 236 4.33 26.81 -25.07
C ARG A 236 3.77 27.80 -24.05
N PHE A 237 3.96 29.12 -24.27
CA PHE A 237 3.31 30.13 -23.44
C PHE A 237 1.80 30.15 -23.67
N GLN A 238 1.31 29.92 -24.89
CA GLN A 238 -0.13 29.77 -25.15
C GLN A 238 -0.69 28.58 -24.37
N ASN A 239 -0.06 27.41 -24.47
CA ASN A 239 -0.48 26.22 -23.71
C ASN A 239 -0.43 26.43 -22.19
N ALA A 240 0.53 27.19 -21.68
CA ALA A 240 0.62 27.51 -20.25
C ALA A 240 -0.47 28.51 -19.83
N GLU A 241 -0.81 29.49 -20.67
CA GLU A 241 -1.90 30.43 -20.43
C GLU A 241 -3.25 29.71 -20.34
N ASP A 242 -3.55 28.84 -21.32
CA ASP A 242 -4.76 28.04 -21.37
C ASP A 242 -4.89 27.15 -20.12
N GLU A 243 -3.79 26.53 -19.70
CA GLU A 243 -3.77 25.72 -18.47
C GLU A 243 -4.03 26.55 -17.20
N CYS A 244 -3.47 27.77 -17.12
CA CYS A 244 -3.73 28.66 -15.98
C CYS A 244 -5.20 29.06 -15.90
N TYR A 245 -5.84 29.38 -17.03
CA TYR A 245 -7.28 29.65 -17.05
C TYR A 245 -8.10 28.41 -16.69
N GLY A 246 -7.72 27.23 -17.20
CA GLY A 246 -8.33 25.96 -16.84
C GLY A 246 -8.27 25.71 -15.34
N PHE A 247 -7.10 25.90 -14.73
CA PHE A 247 -6.89 25.74 -13.29
C PHE A 247 -7.78 26.70 -12.47
N ILE A 248 -7.82 27.99 -12.81
CA ILE A 248 -8.66 28.97 -12.09
C ILE A 248 -10.15 28.61 -12.21
N ASN A 249 -10.60 28.12 -13.38
CA ASN A 249 -11.99 27.73 -13.58
C ASN A 249 -12.37 26.47 -12.83
N GLU A 250 -11.48 25.47 -12.76
CA GLU A 250 -11.74 24.21 -12.05
C GLU A 250 -11.61 24.39 -10.53
N TYR A 251 -10.67 25.25 -10.09
CA TYR A 251 -10.37 25.49 -8.66
C TYR A 251 -10.45 26.98 -8.29
N PRO A 252 -11.64 27.61 -8.33
CA PRO A 252 -11.80 29.05 -8.11
C PRO A 252 -11.38 29.53 -6.71
N ASP A 253 -11.47 28.65 -5.71
CA ASP A 253 -11.12 28.93 -4.30
C ASP A 253 -9.70 28.47 -3.93
N SER A 254 -8.90 28.07 -4.93
CA SER A 254 -7.52 27.63 -4.70
C SER A 254 -6.65 28.76 -4.14
N LYS A 255 -5.81 28.41 -3.17
CA LYS A 255 -4.77 29.31 -2.64
C LYS A 255 -3.71 29.71 -3.68
N GLU A 256 -3.61 28.95 -4.78
CA GLU A 256 -2.64 29.16 -5.87
C GLU A 256 -3.22 30.02 -7.01
N ARG A 257 -4.43 30.53 -6.86
CA ARG A 257 -5.07 31.42 -7.85
C ARG A 257 -4.18 32.60 -8.21
N ASP A 258 -3.62 33.31 -7.22
CA ASP A 258 -2.72 34.44 -7.45
C ASP A 258 -1.47 34.03 -8.26
N THR A 259 -1.00 32.80 -8.07
CA THR A 259 0.13 32.25 -8.84
C THR A 259 -0.27 32.05 -10.31
N ALA A 260 -1.45 31.50 -10.57
CA ALA A 260 -1.97 31.33 -11.92
C ALA A 260 -2.16 32.68 -12.62
N GLU A 261 -2.75 33.69 -11.96
CA GLU A 261 -2.93 35.03 -12.50
C GLU A 261 -1.59 35.70 -12.85
N LYS A 262 -0.56 35.55 -12.01
CA LYS A 262 0.81 36.02 -12.31
C LYS A 262 1.39 35.34 -13.56
N TYR A 263 1.18 34.03 -13.71
CA TYR A 263 1.66 33.30 -14.87
C TYR A 263 0.94 33.75 -16.15
N ILE A 264 -0.39 33.96 -16.12
CA ILE A 264 -1.17 34.52 -17.22
C ILE A 264 -0.60 35.89 -17.66
N ALA A 265 -0.34 36.78 -16.70
CA ALA A 265 0.21 38.11 -16.99
C ALA A 265 1.59 38.06 -17.70
N VAL A 266 2.39 37.02 -17.40
CA VAL A 266 3.66 36.78 -18.12
C VAL A 266 3.42 36.16 -19.47
N CYS A 267 2.55 35.15 -19.59
CA CYS A 267 2.23 34.48 -20.86
C CYS A 267 1.75 35.47 -21.94
N LYS A 268 0.86 36.38 -21.58
CA LYS A 268 0.32 37.41 -22.48
C LYS A 268 1.39 38.26 -23.16
N LYS A 269 2.54 38.48 -22.55
CA LYS A 269 3.66 39.22 -23.16
C LYS A 269 4.29 38.48 -24.34
N TYR A 270 4.12 37.15 -24.40
CA TYR A 270 4.70 36.28 -25.43
C TYR A 270 3.66 35.80 -26.45
N THR A 271 2.37 35.83 -26.10
CA THR A 271 1.27 35.40 -26.98
C THR A 271 0.74 36.54 -27.87
N GLY A 272 1.13 37.78 -27.58
CA GLY A 272 0.75 38.94 -28.38
C GLY A 272 -0.59 39.59 -27.96
N GLU A 273 -1.23 39.12 -26.91
CA GLU A 273 -2.39 39.77 -26.29
C GLU A 273 -1.97 40.85 -25.28
N THR A 274 -1.11 41.78 -25.70
CA THR A 274 -0.96 43.03 -24.93
C THR A 274 -2.18 43.88 -25.21
N ASN A 275 -3.02 44.09 -24.18
CA ASN A 275 -4.08 45.11 -24.26
C ASN A 275 -3.50 46.42 -24.70
N GLU A 276 -3.90 46.89 -25.90
CA GLU A 276 -3.84 48.30 -26.29
C GLU A 276 -4.74 49.15 -25.38
#